data_113471521d9675e4c6083d34fcd832bb
#
_entry.id   113471521d9675e4c6083d34fcd832bb
#
_cell.length_a   1.000
_cell.length_b   1.000
_cell.length_c   1.000
_cell.angle_alpha   90.00
_cell.angle_beta   90.00
_cell.angle_gamma   90.00
#
_symmetry.space_group_name_H-M   'P 1'
#
loop_
_entity.id
_entity.type
_entity.pdbx_description
1 polymer ?
#
loop_
_entity_poly.entity_id
_entity_poly.type
_entity_poly.pdbx_seq_one_letter_code
_entity_poly.pdbx_strand_id
1 'polypeptide(L)'
;NPPLXARTTFFDEFLAVKTTLTGDYSHNQEAWDKTLAYIKKKKLAEDLEGTNIEVYKISLPKERKPSKWVTEIFIPIKKRVYIPKPKAVTTEEGITTPAENTTTNSSE
;
A
#
# COMPACT_ATOMS: atom_id res chain seq x y z
N ASN A 1 -10.89 5.79 -20.18
CA ASN A 1 -10.13 5.37 -19.01
C ASN A 1 -11.07 4.90 -17.94
N PRO A 2 -10.86 3.73 -17.43
CA PRO A 2 -11.73 3.25 -16.37
C PRO A 2 -11.44 3.98 -15.07
N PRO A 3 -12.42 4.10 -14.20
CA PRO A 3 -12.17 4.68 -12.89
C PRO A 3 -11.23 3.78 -12.09
N LEU A 4 -10.24 4.41 -11.51
CA LEU A 4 -9.30 3.70 -10.66
C LEU A 4 -9.05 4.50 -9.41
N UNK A 5 -9.16 3.98 -8.27
CA UNK A 5 -8.99 4.61 -7.24
C UNK A 5 -8.18 3.89 -6.45
N ALA A 6 -7.17 4.44 -5.94
CA ALA A 6 -6.26 3.75 -5.02
C ALA A 6 -6.25 4.43 -3.68
N ARG A 7 -6.25 3.64 -2.64
CA ARG A 7 -6.15 4.18 -1.31
C ARG A 7 -5.62 3.11 -0.36
N THR A 8 -5.13 3.55 0.77
CA THR A 8 -4.66 2.63 1.79
C THR A 8 -5.84 2.21 2.65
N THR A 9 -5.91 0.94 2.94
CA THR A 9 -7.01 0.40 3.72
C THR A 9 -6.57 -0.91 4.34
N PHE A 10 -7.42 -1.47 5.17
CA PHE A 10 -7.18 -2.80 5.71
C PHE A 10 -8.00 -3.81 4.92
N PHE A 11 -7.38 -4.95 4.58
CA PHE A 11 -8.08 -6.09 4.04
C PHE A 11 -8.03 -7.13 5.13
N ASP A 12 -9.19 -7.41 5.72
CA ASP A 12 -9.22 -8.32 6.85
C ASP A 12 -8.30 -7.74 7.93
N GLU A 13 -7.26 -8.40 8.28
CA GLU A 13 -6.41 -7.96 9.36
C GLU A 13 -5.10 -7.35 8.90
N PHE A 14 -4.89 -7.15 7.61
CA PHE A 14 -3.62 -6.58 7.17
C PHE A 14 -3.86 -5.29 6.40
N LEU A 15 -2.86 -4.44 6.46
CA LEU A 15 -2.93 -3.15 5.79
C LEU A 15 -2.54 -3.34 4.33
N ALA A 16 -3.21 -2.64 3.46
CA ALA A 16 -2.96 -2.79 2.04
C ALA A 16 -3.32 -1.52 1.30
N VAL A 17 -2.81 -1.40 0.09
CA VAL A 17 -3.30 -0.37 -0.81
C VAL A 17 -4.28 -1.06 -1.73
N LYS A 18 -5.45 -0.49 -1.83
CA LYS A 18 -6.51 -1.02 -2.66
C LYS A 18 -6.74 -0.13 -3.86
N THR A 19 -6.81 -0.70 -5.03
CA THR A 19 -7.23 0.01 -6.23
C THR A 19 -8.50 -0.63 -6.74
N THR A 20 -9.47 0.16 -7.06
CA THR A 20 -10.72 -0.33 -7.60
C THR A 20 -10.76 -0.06 -9.09
N LEU A 21 -10.95 -1.12 -9.87
CA LEU A 21 -11.05 -1.03 -11.31
C LEU A 21 -12.50 -1.28 -11.71
N THR A 22 -13.09 -0.33 -12.41
CA THR A 22 -14.41 -0.55 -13.00
C THR A 22 -14.21 -0.73 -14.49
N GLY A 23 -14.55 -1.91 -15.00
CA GLY A 23 -14.34 -2.21 -16.39
C GLY A 23 -13.80 -3.62 -16.57
N ASP A 24 -13.47 -3.95 -17.80
CA ASP A 24 -13.07 -5.31 -18.07
C ASP A 24 -11.61 -5.53 -17.70
N TYR A 25 -11.20 -6.78 -17.79
CA TYR A 25 -9.90 -7.17 -17.28
C TYR A 25 -8.73 -6.71 -18.15
N SER A 26 -8.99 -6.13 -19.31
CA SER A 26 -7.89 -5.64 -20.11
C SER A 26 -7.18 -4.50 -19.42
N HIS A 27 -7.79 -3.91 -18.41
CA HIS A 27 -7.17 -2.81 -17.67
C HIS A 27 -6.50 -3.28 -16.37
N ASN A 28 -6.43 -4.58 -16.16
CA ASN A 28 -5.86 -5.06 -14.90
C ASN A 28 -4.40 -4.65 -14.74
N GLN A 29 -3.61 -4.72 -15.80
CA GLN A 29 -2.22 -4.35 -15.66
C GLN A 29 -2.07 -2.89 -15.27
N GLU A 30 -2.92 -2.04 -15.86
CA GLU A 30 -2.89 -0.62 -15.53
C GLU A 30 -3.24 -0.42 -14.06
N ALA A 31 -4.22 -1.20 -13.57
CA ALA A 31 -4.61 -1.06 -12.18
C ALA A 31 -3.50 -1.51 -11.23
N TRP A 32 -2.80 -2.59 -11.57
CA TRP A 32 -1.67 -3.03 -10.78
C TRP A 32 -0.57 -1.98 -10.79
N ASP A 33 -0.28 -1.42 -11.98
CA ASP A 33 0.75 -0.40 -12.06
C ASP A 33 0.38 0.83 -11.25
N LYS A 34 -0.90 1.20 -11.24
CA LYS A 34 -1.32 2.36 -10.47
C LYS A 34 -1.15 2.08 -8.98
N THR A 35 -1.44 0.85 -8.55
CA THR A 35 -1.30 0.52 -7.14
C THR A 35 0.16 0.61 -6.72
N LEU A 36 1.05 0.08 -7.55
CA LEU A 36 2.47 0.15 -7.21
C LEU A 36 2.98 1.58 -7.25
N ALA A 37 2.48 2.38 -8.19
CA ALA A 37 2.90 3.77 -8.25
C ALA A 37 2.43 4.55 -7.03
N TYR A 38 1.23 4.24 -6.54
CA TYR A 38 0.73 4.88 -5.33
C TYR A 38 1.63 4.54 -4.15
N ILE A 39 2.01 3.27 -4.03
CA ILE A 39 2.87 2.85 -2.94
C ILE A 39 4.19 3.61 -2.99
N LYS A 40 4.76 3.75 -4.18
CA LYS A 40 6.02 4.46 -4.32
C LYS A 40 5.85 5.95 -4.03
N LYS A 41 4.78 6.54 -4.56
CA LYS A 41 4.58 7.98 -4.38
C LYS A 41 4.38 8.32 -2.91
N LYS A 42 3.65 7.47 -2.19
CA LYS A 42 3.40 7.74 -0.77
C LYS A 42 4.52 7.22 0.12
N LYS A 43 5.56 6.67 -0.49
CA LYS A 43 6.71 6.17 0.25
C LYS A 43 6.32 5.11 1.26
N LEU A 44 5.41 4.25 0.85
CA LEU A 44 5.02 3.12 1.67
C LEU A 44 5.92 1.94 1.33
N ALA A 45 5.95 0.96 2.21
CA ALA A 45 6.77 -0.21 1.99
C ALA A 45 5.88 -1.40 1.67
N GLU A 46 6.04 -1.98 0.51
CA GLU A 46 5.29 -3.16 0.14
C GLU A 46 5.70 -4.33 1.03
N ASP A 47 4.73 -5.10 1.48
CA ASP A 47 5.01 -6.27 2.30
C ASP A 47 5.15 -7.45 1.36
N LEU A 48 6.38 -7.75 0.99
CA LEU A 48 6.60 -8.80 0.01
C LEU A 48 6.28 -10.19 0.53
N GLU A 49 6.10 -10.33 1.83
CA GLU A 49 5.73 -11.62 2.37
C GLU A 49 4.22 -11.78 2.41
N GLY A 50 3.49 -10.73 2.14
CA GLY A 50 2.05 -10.84 2.10
C GLY A 50 1.57 -11.33 0.76
N THR A 51 0.29 -11.60 0.66
CA THR A 51 -0.31 -12.10 -0.57
C THR A 51 -1.09 -11.00 -1.23
N ASN A 52 -0.80 -10.75 -2.51
CA ASN A 52 -1.61 -9.83 -3.28
C ASN A 52 -2.95 -10.49 -3.55
N ILE A 53 -4.00 -9.71 -3.51
CA ILE A 53 -5.35 -10.26 -3.62
C ILE A 53 -6.15 -9.48 -4.65
N GLU A 54 -6.93 -10.19 -5.44
CA GLU A 54 -7.90 -9.57 -6.32
C GLU A 54 -9.28 -10.05 -5.87
N VAL A 55 -10.19 -9.12 -5.72
CA VAL A 55 -11.55 -9.45 -5.34
C VAL A 55 -12.46 -9.00 -6.46
N TYR A 56 -13.21 -9.94 -7.03
CA TYR A 56 -14.10 -9.63 -8.13
C TYR A 56 -15.46 -9.31 -7.54
N LYS A 57 -15.68 -8.03 -7.25
CA LYS A 57 -16.90 -7.61 -6.58
C LYS A 57 -18.13 -7.75 -7.46
N ILE A 58 -17.98 -7.38 -8.72
CA ILE A 58 -19.06 -7.52 -9.68
C ILE A 58 -18.43 -8.17 -10.92
N SER A 59 -18.94 -9.32 -11.33
CA SER A 59 -18.34 -10.04 -12.43
C SER A 59 -19.33 -11.07 -12.93
N LEU A 60 -18.91 -11.85 -13.91
CA LEU A 60 -19.72 -12.99 -14.34
C LEU A 60 -19.87 -13.96 -13.17
N PRO A 61 -20.97 -14.66 -13.13
CA PRO A 61 -22.07 -14.62 -14.09
C PRO A 61 -23.11 -13.56 -13.79
N LYS A 62 -23.02 -12.87 -12.68
CA LYS A 62 -24.07 -11.94 -12.32
C LYS A 62 -24.14 -10.73 -13.22
N GLU A 63 -23.01 -10.22 -13.68
CA GLU A 63 -23.00 -9.05 -14.54
C GLU A 63 -22.40 -9.43 -15.88
N ARG A 64 -23.19 -9.35 -16.93
CA ARG A 64 -22.72 -9.78 -18.23
C ARG A 64 -22.00 -8.68 -19.00
N LYS A 65 -22.17 -7.42 -18.62
CA LYS A 65 -21.50 -6.33 -19.33
C LYS A 65 -20.14 -6.08 -18.69
N PRO A 66 -19.06 -6.34 -19.41
CA PRO A 66 -17.74 -6.16 -18.81
C PRO A 66 -17.45 -4.73 -18.34
N SER A 67 -18.08 -3.74 -18.99
CA SER A 67 -17.85 -2.38 -18.56
C SER A 67 -18.37 -2.10 -17.16
N LYS A 68 -19.20 -2.99 -16.64
CA LYS A 68 -19.75 -2.80 -15.31
C LYS A 68 -19.08 -3.69 -14.27
N TRP A 69 -18.09 -4.47 -14.66
CA TRP A 69 -17.39 -5.31 -13.69
C TRP A 69 -16.59 -4.43 -12.75
N VAL A 70 -16.46 -4.88 -11.50
CA VAL A 70 -15.69 -4.14 -10.51
C VAL A 70 -14.72 -5.11 -9.85
N THR A 71 -13.44 -4.79 -9.95
CA THR A 71 -12.39 -5.60 -9.37
C THR A 71 -11.62 -4.74 -8.38
N GLU A 72 -11.35 -5.30 -7.22
CA GLU A 72 -10.51 -4.63 -6.24
C GLU A 72 -9.19 -5.35 -6.16
N ILE A 73 -8.10 -4.60 -6.22
CA ILE A 73 -6.76 -5.16 -6.14
C ILE A 73 -6.15 -4.67 -4.85
N PHE A 74 -5.62 -5.59 -4.06
CA PHE A 74 -5.00 -5.26 -2.80
C PHE A 74 -3.54 -5.69 -2.80
N ILE A 75 -2.64 -4.77 -2.51
CA ILE A 75 -1.23 -5.09 -2.36
C ILE A 75 -0.86 -4.79 -0.91
N PRO A 76 -0.47 -5.80 -0.13
CA PRO A 76 -0.15 -5.58 1.27
C PRO A 76 1.04 -4.63 1.44
N ILE A 77 0.96 -3.80 2.47
CA ILE A 77 2.08 -2.94 2.80
C ILE A 77 2.40 -3.12 4.26
N LYS A 78 3.62 -2.76 4.62
CA LYS A 78 4.02 -2.87 6.00
C LYS A 78 3.41 -1.74 6.77
N LYS A 79 2.95 -2.06 7.98
CA LYS A 79 2.36 -1.05 8.82
C LYS A 79 3.41 -0.02 9.17
N ARG A 80 3.08 1.25 8.98
CA ARG A 80 4.03 2.29 9.30
C ARG A 80 4.07 2.49 10.80
N VAL A 81 5.25 2.48 11.36
CA VAL A 81 5.43 2.68 12.77
C VAL A 81 6.11 4.02 12.98
N TYR A 82 5.53 4.85 13.82
CA TYR A 82 6.12 6.16 14.09
C TYR A 82 7.39 5.96 14.91
N ILE A 83 8.48 6.48 14.40
CA ILE A 83 9.74 6.44 15.10
C ILE A 83 10.15 7.87 15.32
N PRO A 84 10.19 8.33 16.56
CA PRO A 84 10.53 9.72 16.80
C PRO A 84 11.91 10.03 16.28
N LYS A 85 12.05 11.24 15.74
CA LYS A 85 13.34 11.66 15.25
C LYS A 85 14.29 11.73 16.44
N PRO A 86 15.46 11.18 16.33
CA PRO A 86 16.38 11.18 17.47
C PRO A 86 16.76 12.61 17.85
N LYS A 87 16.81 12.84 19.12
CA LYS A 87 17.24 14.14 19.60
C LYS A 87 18.75 14.24 19.52
N ALA A 88 19.24 15.42 19.24
CA ALA A 88 20.66 15.64 19.26
C ALA A 88 21.13 15.67 20.71
N VAL A 89 22.24 15.05 20.96
CA VAL A 89 22.81 15.01 22.30
C VAL A 89 24.12 15.75 22.25
N THR A 90 24.27 16.73 23.14
CA THR A 90 25.50 17.51 23.18
C THR A 90 26.40 16.93 24.25
N THR A 91 27.57 16.50 23.82
CA THR A 91 28.51 15.94 24.78
C THR A 91 29.25 17.04 25.48
N GLU A 92 30.06 16.69 26.39
CA GLU A 92 30.81 17.67 27.13
C GLU A 92 31.71 18.45 26.22
N GLU A 93 32.12 17.87 25.13
CA GLU A 93 32.99 18.60 24.24
C GLU A 93 32.21 19.42 23.25
N GLY A 94 30.93 19.49 23.41
CA GLY A 94 30.14 20.28 22.50
C GLY A 94 29.75 19.57 21.22
N ILE A 95 30.09 18.32 21.09
CA ILE A 95 29.74 17.59 19.91
C ILE A 95 28.30 17.15 20.02
N THR A 96 27.56 17.32 18.92
CA THR A 96 26.17 16.94 18.92
C THR A 96 26.00 15.69 18.11
N THR A 97 25.41 14.68 18.71
CA THR A 97 25.17 13.45 17.99
C THR A 97 23.69 13.08 18.14
N PRO A 98 23.12 12.44 17.15
CA PRO A 98 21.73 12.02 17.27
C PRO A 98 21.61 10.87 18.25
N ALA A 99 20.51 10.81 18.91
CA ALA A 99 20.24 9.67 19.77
C ALA A 99 20.13 8.43 18.92
N GLU A 100 20.60 7.33 19.45
CA GLU A 100 20.58 6.11 18.70
C GLU A 100 19.17 5.56 18.66
N ASN A 101 18.73 5.16 17.51
CA ASN A 101 17.41 4.61 17.37
C ASN A 101 17.48 3.12 17.33
N THR A 102 17.05 2.52 18.40
CA THR A 102 17.21 1.08 18.45
C THR A 102 15.96 0.36 18.11
N THR A 103 14.94 1.03 17.71
CA THR A 103 13.72 0.33 17.44
C THR A 103 13.52 0.13 16.04
N THR A 104 14.50 -0.15 15.39
CA THR A 104 14.39 -0.26 14.01
C THR A 104 13.56 -1.37 13.55
N ASN A 105 13.36 -2.30 14.33
CA ASN A 105 12.62 -3.36 13.91
C ASN A 105 11.29 -3.09 13.52
N SER A 106 10.95 -2.00 13.57
CA SER A 106 9.70 -1.70 13.22
C SER A 106 9.23 -2.27 12.01
N SER A 107 9.99 -2.83 11.37
CA SER A 107 9.57 -3.29 10.17
C SER A 107 8.41 -4.17 10.24
N GLU A 108 8.07 -4.61 11.15
CA GLU A 108 7.07 -5.47 11.03
C GLU A 108 5.79 -4.96 11.07
#